data_12144cb26170702e074e449484fd3728
#
_entry.id   12144cb26170702e074e449484fd3728
#
_cell.length_a   1.000
_cell.length_b   1.000
_cell.length_c   1.000
_cell.angle_alpha   90.00
_cell.angle_beta   90.00
_cell.angle_gamma   90.00
#
_symmetry.space_group_name_H-M   'P 1'
#
loop_
_entity.id
_entity.type
_entity.pdbx_description
1 polymer ?
#
loop_
_entity_poly.entity_id
_entity_poly.type
_entity_poly.pdbx_seq_one_letter_code
_entity_poly.pdbx_strand_id
1 'polypeptide(L)'
;MIIFTSICTNYAHKARTLAESVKKNIPDAKFLVCLTEREVPKSMECPYFDEVILSKDMWEGNFNRYIYKHAIVEASTSVKGHFFKYIIDHYPSEDKFVYLDPDCFVYSDFVELRELLNTRPIVLCPHLLQPGNIDMELSSTAHGVYNLGFLAVNRSDEAIRFINWWADRLYLFCYDDIARGIFTDQKWIDLAPCFFDVEIFKHRGYDFATWSLLDCG
;
A
#
# COMPACT_ATOMS: atom_id res chain seq x y z
N MET A 1 8.57 -6.88 11.65
CA MET A 1 7.67 -6.53 10.50
C MET A 1 7.38 -5.04 10.54
N ILE A 2 7.41 -4.37 9.39
CA ILE A 2 6.97 -2.98 9.25
C ILE A 2 5.60 -2.95 8.58
N ILE A 3 4.67 -2.21 9.15
CA ILE A 3 3.38 -1.85 8.55
C ILE A 3 3.41 -0.35 8.32
N PHE A 4 2.97 0.13 7.16
CA PHE A 4 2.96 1.56 6.88
C PHE A 4 1.73 1.98 6.08
N THR A 5 1.46 3.28 6.15
CA THR A 5 0.47 3.95 5.31
C THR A 5 1.06 5.20 4.66
N SER A 6 0.47 5.64 3.55
CA SER A 6 0.88 6.84 2.81
C SER A 6 -0.28 7.83 2.76
N ILE A 7 -0.06 9.05 3.26
CA ILE A 7 -1.11 10.05 3.41
C ILE A 7 -0.63 11.48 3.13
N CYS A 8 -1.60 12.36 2.84
CA CYS A 8 -1.52 13.79 3.15
C CYS A 8 -2.22 14.06 4.49
N THR A 9 -2.00 15.22 5.09
CA THR A 9 -2.48 15.54 6.46
C THR A 9 -4.00 15.42 6.65
N ASN A 10 -4.79 15.58 5.58
CA ASN A 10 -6.25 15.43 5.62
C ASN A 10 -6.70 14.02 6.04
N TYR A 11 -5.85 12.99 5.89
CA TYR A 11 -6.12 11.60 6.31
C TYR A 11 -5.48 11.22 7.66
N ALA A 12 -4.88 12.16 8.38
CA ALA A 12 -4.21 11.91 9.66
C ALA A 12 -5.10 11.20 10.70
N HIS A 13 -6.40 11.55 10.75
CA HIS A 13 -7.35 10.92 11.67
C HIS A 13 -7.59 9.44 11.36
N LYS A 14 -7.67 9.06 10.09
CA LYS A 14 -7.80 7.66 9.66
C LYS A 14 -6.52 6.88 9.95
N ALA A 15 -5.35 7.44 9.60
CA ALA A 15 -4.05 6.82 9.89
C ALA A 15 -3.84 6.55 11.39
N ARG A 16 -4.34 7.42 12.27
CA ARG A 16 -4.30 7.17 13.74
C ARG A 16 -5.13 5.96 14.14
N THR A 17 -6.36 5.85 13.63
CA THR A 17 -7.25 4.72 13.91
C THR A 17 -6.64 3.42 13.40
N LEU A 18 -6.06 3.43 12.21
CA LEU A 18 -5.32 2.29 11.67
C LEU A 18 -4.14 1.94 12.58
N ALA A 19 -3.29 2.90 12.94
CA ALA A 19 -2.11 2.66 13.77
C ALA A 19 -2.48 2.10 15.15
N GLU A 20 -3.51 2.65 15.78
CA GLU A 20 -4.04 2.13 17.06
C GLU A 20 -4.46 0.68 16.93
N SER A 21 -5.21 0.33 15.86
CA SER A 21 -5.65 -1.05 15.61
C SER A 21 -4.47 -2.00 15.35
N VAL A 22 -3.43 -1.54 14.64
CA VAL A 22 -2.19 -2.30 14.43
C VAL A 22 -1.49 -2.53 15.76
N LYS A 23 -1.24 -1.49 16.55
CA LYS A 23 -0.53 -1.63 17.84
C LYS A 23 -1.27 -2.50 18.85
N LYS A 24 -2.60 -2.52 18.80
CA LYS A 24 -3.43 -3.38 19.65
C LYS A 24 -3.33 -4.85 19.27
N ASN A 25 -3.34 -5.17 17.98
CA ASN A 25 -3.46 -6.54 17.49
C ASN A 25 -2.13 -7.15 17.04
N ILE A 26 -1.15 -6.30 16.69
CA ILE A 26 0.19 -6.69 16.22
C ILE A 26 1.25 -5.84 16.98
N PRO A 27 1.39 -6.02 18.29
CA PRO A 27 2.20 -5.12 19.13
C PRO A 27 3.70 -5.13 18.81
N ASP A 28 4.20 -6.15 18.15
CA ASP A 28 5.59 -6.27 17.69
C ASP A 28 5.86 -5.58 16.34
N ALA A 29 4.81 -5.14 15.62
CA ALA A 29 4.99 -4.42 14.38
C ALA A 29 5.38 -2.96 14.62
N LYS A 30 6.29 -2.44 13.78
CA LYS A 30 6.52 -0.99 13.64
C LYS A 30 5.47 -0.42 12.70
N PHE A 31 4.88 0.71 13.09
CA PHE A 31 3.94 1.45 12.26
C PHE A 31 4.54 2.77 11.79
N LEU A 32 4.73 2.90 10.48
CA LEU A 32 5.33 4.07 9.86
C LEU A 32 4.31 4.85 9.03
N VAL A 33 4.48 6.16 8.94
CA VAL A 33 3.66 7.02 8.09
C VAL A 33 4.54 7.69 7.04
N CYS A 34 4.26 7.43 5.77
CA CYS A 34 4.77 8.22 4.65
C CYS A 34 3.89 9.46 4.49
N LEU A 35 4.44 10.63 4.81
CA LEU A 35 3.68 11.88 4.81
C LEU A 35 4.05 12.76 3.62
N THR A 36 3.09 13.01 2.74
CA THR A 36 3.26 13.89 1.58
C THR A 36 2.87 15.32 1.96
N GLU A 37 3.78 16.00 2.64
CA GLU A 37 3.66 17.38 3.11
C GLU A 37 5.01 18.12 3.06
N ARG A 38 4.99 19.43 3.26
CA ARG A 38 6.21 20.24 3.32
C ARG A 38 6.97 20.05 4.63
N GLU A 39 6.25 19.84 5.72
CA GLU A 39 6.77 19.65 7.08
C GLU A 39 5.82 18.73 7.86
N VAL A 40 6.27 18.17 8.96
CA VAL A 40 5.42 17.36 9.85
C VAL A 40 4.65 18.30 10.78
N PRO A 41 3.34 18.50 10.58
CA PRO A 41 2.56 19.38 11.44
C PRO A 41 2.27 18.71 12.79
N LYS A 42 1.98 19.51 13.83
CA LYS A 42 1.59 19.01 15.17
C LYS A 42 0.41 18.03 15.13
N SER A 43 -0.47 18.19 14.16
CA SER A 43 -1.58 17.27 13.94
C SER A 43 -1.14 15.84 13.62
N MET A 44 0.12 15.57 13.36
CA MET A 44 0.68 14.23 13.16
C MET A 44 1.25 13.61 14.45
N GLU A 45 1.22 14.31 15.57
CA GLU A 45 1.59 13.70 16.86
C GLU A 45 0.60 12.60 17.23
N CYS A 46 1.09 11.37 17.36
CA CYS A 46 0.29 10.19 17.70
C CYS A 46 1.17 9.15 18.41
N PRO A 47 0.74 8.61 19.57
CA PRO A 47 1.54 7.64 20.32
C PRO A 47 1.68 6.28 19.62
N TYR A 48 0.88 6.03 18.59
CA TYR A 48 0.86 4.78 17.83
C TYR A 48 1.73 4.83 16.56
N PHE A 49 2.24 6.02 16.17
CA PHE A 49 3.22 6.14 15.08
C PHE A 49 4.62 5.95 15.65
N ASP A 50 5.35 4.95 15.16
CA ASP A 50 6.77 4.81 15.53
C ASP A 50 7.61 5.87 14.82
N GLU A 51 7.24 6.21 13.59
CA GLU A 51 7.91 7.28 12.84
C GLU A 51 7.00 7.87 11.77
N VAL A 52 7.16 9.18 11.54
CA VAL A 52 6.53 9.93 10.42
C VAL A 52 7.63 10.44 9.53
N ILE A 53 7.69 9.95 8.29
CA ILE A 53 8.73 10.25 7.32
C ILE A 53 8.13 11.08 6.19
N LEU A 54 8.70 12.25 5.92
CA LEU A 54 8.27 13.08 4.81
C LEU A 54 8.69 12.45 3.49
N SER A 55 7.78 12.31 2.55
CA SER A 55 8.05 11.74 1.24
C SER A 55 9.15 12.49 0.48
N LYS A 56 9.31 13.80 0.71
CA LYS A 56 10.39 14.61 0.13
C LYS A 56 11.79 14.22 0.63
N ASP A 57 11.90 13.69 1.86
CA ASP A 57 13.21 13.38 2.49
C ASP A 57 13.78 12.05 1.98
N MET A 58 12.95 11.20 1.38
CA MET A 58 13.36 9.95 0.72
C MET A 58 13.53 10.11 -0.81
N TRP A 59 13.33 11.31 -1.33
CA TRP A 59 13.23 11.53 -2.78
C TRP A 59 14.54 11.99 -3.38
N GLU A 60 14.95 11.32 -4.45
CA GLU A 60 16.07 11.78 -5.26
C GLU A 60 15.61 12.85 -6.26
N GLY A 61 16.29 14.01 -6.26
CA GLY A 61 15.99 15.11 -7.16
C GLY A 61 14.97 16.11 -6.63
N ASN A 62 14.28 16.80 -7.51
CA ASN A 62 13.35 17.88 -7.13
C ASN A 62 11.94 17.34 -6.84
N PHE A 63 11.69 17.01 -5.59
CA PHE A 63 10.38 16.53 -5.13
C PHE A 63 9.23 17.52 -5.40
N ASN A 64 9.44 18.83 -5.20
CA ASN A 64 8.39 19.81 -5.44
C ASN A 64 7.93 19.81 -6.90
N ARG A 65 8.86 19.68 -7.84
CA ARG A 65 8.54 19.57 -9.26
C ARG A 65 7.79 18.26 -9.57
N TYR A 66 8.17 17.17 -8.91
CA TYR A 66 7.50 15.89 -9.06
C TYR A 66 6.05 15.94 -8.58
N ILE A 67 5.85 16.37 -7.33
CA ILE A 67 4.55 16.32 -6.68
C ILE A 67 3.54 17.33 -7.24
N TYR A 68 4.02 18.46 -7.81
CA TYR A 68 3.18 19.51 -8.37
C TYR A 68 2.24 19.05 -9.49
N LYS A 69 2.61 17.99 -10.20
CA LYS A 69 1.83 17.44 -11.33
C LYS A 69 0.67 16.52 -10.89
N HIS A 70 0.57 16.20 -9.59
CA HIS A 70 -0.37 15.22 -9.07
C HIS A 70 -1.53 15.88 -8.32
N ALA A 71 -2.73 15.33 -8.47
CA ALA A 71 -3.84 15.57 -7.54
C ALA A 71 -3.54 14.93 -6.18
N ILE A 72 -4.32 15.26 -5.14
CA ILE A 72 -4.05 14.80 -3.75
C ILE A 72 -3.96 13.27 -3.65
N VAL A 73 -4.89 12.54 -4.30
CA VAL A 73 -4.90 11.08 -4.28
C VAL A 73 -3.67 10.53 -5.00
N GLU A 74 -3.38 11.04 -6.20
CA GLU A 74 -2.20 10.67 -6.97
C GLU A 74 -0.91 10.97 -6.19
N ALA A 75 -0.84 12.10 -5.50
CA ALA A 75 0.32 12.51 -4.70
C ALA A 75 0.64 11.51 -3.58
N SER A 76 -0.39 11.07 -2.83
CA SER A 76 -0.21 10.11 -1.72
C SER A 76 0.06 8.68 -2.22
N THR A 77 -0.44 8.31 -3.40
CA THR A 77 -0.22 6.97 -3.96
C THR A 77 1.08 6.86 -4.74
N SER A 78 1.50 7.93 -5.42
CA SER A 78 2.71 7.94 -6.27
C SER A 78 4.02 7.68 -5.53
N VAL A 79 4.05 7.93 -4.23
CA VAL A 79 5.25 7.76 -3.39
C VAL A 79 5.36 6.38 -2.75
N LYS A 80 4.32 5.53 -2.82
CA LYS A 80 4.28 4.22 -2.16
C LYS A 80 5.48 3.33 -2.54
N GLY A 81 5.76 3.19 -3.84
CA GLY A 81 6.88 2.37 -4.32
C GLY A 81 8.24 2.86 -3.82
N HIS A 82 8.45 4.18 -3.80
CA HIS A 82 9.67 4.78 -3.26
C HIS A 82 9.77 4.62 -1.75
N PHE A 83 8.65 4.66 -1.04
CA PHE A 83 8.65 4.42 0.39
C PHE A 83 9.00 2.97 0.74
N PHE A 84 8.51 1.98 -0.02
CA PHE A 84 8.97 0.60 0.13
C PHE A 84 10.49 0.48 -0.05
N LYS A 85 11.07 1.10 -1.07
CA LYS A 85 12.54 1.12 -1.27
C LYS A 85 13.23 1.70 -0.03
N TYR A 86 12.78 2.87 0.42
CA TYR A 86 13.33 3.56 1.57
C TYR A 86 13.32 2.68 2.82
N ILE A 87 12.18 2.08 3.18
CA ILE A 87 12.09 1.27 4.40
C ILE A 87 12.86 -0.04 4.30
N ILE A 88 12.95 -0.65 3.13
CA ILE A 88 13.77 -1.84 2.89
C ILE A 88 15.25 -1.50 3.16
N ASP A 89 15.72 -0.35 2.72
CA ASP A 89 17.13 0.05 2.90
C ASP A 89 17.44 0.50 4.33
N HIS A 90 16.52 1.24 4.98
CA HIS A 90 16.78 1.86 6.29
C HIS A 90 16.50 0.94 7.49
N TYR A 91 15.76 -0.16 7.28
CA TYR A 91 15.43 -1.12 8.35
C TYR A 91 15.97 -2.53 8.02
N PRO A 92 17.30 -2.73 8.02
CA PRO A 92 17.93 -3.98 7.56
C PRO A 92 17.57 -5.20 8.43
N SER A 93 17.12 -5.00 9.66
CA SER A 93 16.69 -6.07 10.57
C SER A 93 15.27 -6.57 10.29
N GLU A 94 14.49 -5.85 9.49
CA GLU A 94 13.12 -6.21 9.16
C GLU A 94 13.07 -6.96 7.82
N ASP A 95 12.27 -7.99 7.75
CA ASP A 95 12.16 -8.88 6.57
C ASP A 95 10.80 -8.88 5.90
N LYS A 96 9.79 -8.26 6.55
CA LYS A 96 8.40 -8.21 6.05
C LYS A 96 7.87 -6.78 6.10
N PHE A 97 7.28 -6.34 4.99
CA PHE A 97 6.80 -4.97 4.80
C PHE A 97 5.37 -5.00 4.26
N VAL A 98 4.46 -4.32 4.93
CA VAL A 98 3.03 -4.32 4.59
C VAL A 98 2.55 -2.88 4.45
N TYR A 99 1.96 -2.58 3.32
CA TYR A 99 1.20 -1.36 3.10
C TYR A 99 -0.27 -1.59 3.43
N LEU A 100 -0.87 -0.65 4.14
CA LEU A 100 -2.31 -0.59 4.36
C LEU A 100 -2.82 0.83 4.06
N ASP A 101 -3.94 0.92 3.35
CA ASP A 101 -4.62 2.21 3.17
C ASP A 101 -5.05 2.78 4.54
N PRO A 102 -5.02 4.11 4.70
CA PRO A 102 -5.26 4.74 5.99
C PRO A 102 -6.67 4.50 6.56
N ASP A 103 -7.63 4.06 5.75
CA ASP A 103 -8.99 3.71 6.15
C ASP A 103 -9.21 2.22 6.42
N CYS A 104 -8.15 1.44 6.43
CA CYS A 104 -8.18 0.08 6.94
C CYS A 104 -8.26 0.04 8.48
N PHE A 105 -8.73 -1.08 9.03
CA PHE A 105 -8.74 -1.39 10.45
C PHE A 105 -8.31 -2.84 10.67
N VAL A 106 -7.33 -3.05 11.53
CA VAL A 106 -6.80 -4.39 11.85
C VAL A 106 -7.54 -4.97 13.04
N TYR A 107 -8.13 -6.16 12.89
CA TYR A 107 -8.93 -6.83 13.91
C TYR A 107 -8.18 -7.95 14.63
N SER A 108 -7.13 -8.52 14.02
CA SER A 108 -6.34 -9.62 14.58
C SER A 108 -4.90 -9.58 14.07
N ASP A 109 -4.02 -10.41 14.63
CA ASP A 109 -2.65 -10.59 14.09
C ASP A 109 -2.69 -11.19 12.68
N PHE A 110 -1.65 -10.91 11.90
CA PHE A 110 -1.47 -11.34 10.51
C PHE A 110 -0.74 -12.71 10.43
N VAL A 111 -1.26 -13.72 11.13
CA VAL A 111 -0.61 -15.04 11.23
C VAL A 111 -0.39 -15.65 9.85
N GLU A 112 -1.44 -15.73 9.04
CA GLU A 112 -1.39 -16.33 7.70
C GLU A 112 -0.48 -15.54 6.76
N LEU A 113 -0.52 -14.20 6.85
CA LEU A 113 0.35 -13.34 6.04
C LEU A 113 1.82 -13.50 6.42
N ARG A 114 2.12 -13.61 7.73
CA ARG A 114 3.49 -13.85 8.20
C ARG A 114 4.05 -15.17 7.68
N GLU A 115 3.23 -16.22 7.62
CA GLU A 115 3.58 -17.52 7.08
C GLU A 115 3.82 -17.44 5.56
N LEU A 116 2.93 -16.80 4.82
CA LEU A 116 3.08 -16.60 3.38
C LEU A 116 4.37 -15.86 3.04
N LEU A 117 4.67 -14.76 3.72
CA LEU A 117 5.85 -13.94 3.48
C LEU A 117 7.19 -14.64 3.83
N ASN A 118 7.17 -15.81 4.49
CA ASN A 118 8.39 -16.62 4.64
C ASN A 118 8.82 -17.27 3.31
N THR A 119 7.89 -17.48 2.38
CA THR A 119 8.16 -18.19 1.12
C THR A 119 7.72 -17.44 -0.13
N ARG A 120 6.79 -16.50 0.01
CA ARG A 120 6.24 -15.72 -1.10
C ARG A 120 6.81 -14.31 -1.10
N PRO A 121 7.42 -13.86 -2.20
CA PRO A 121 8.03 -12.53 -2.26
C PRO A 121 7.02 -11.39 -2.22
N ILE A 122 5.85 -11.58 -2.84
CA ILE A 122 4.82 -10.56 -3.04
C ILE A 122 3.45 -11.18 -2.76
N VAL A 123 2.62 -10.48 -1.99
CA VAL A 123 1.25 -10.91 -1.66
C VAL A 123 0.28 -9.80 -2.02
N LEU A 124 -0.71 -10.12 -2.85
CA LEU A 124 -1.76 -9.22 -3.32
C LEU A 124 -3.14 -9.76 -2.97
N CYS A 125 -4.08 -8.88 -2.64
CA CYS A 125 -5.49 -9.20 -2.46
C CYS A 125 -6.30 -8.77 -3.69
N PRO A 126 -7.11 -9.64 -4.30
CA PRO A 126 -8.00 -9.24 -5.37
C PRO A 126 -9.23 -8.50 -4.83
N HIS A 127 -9.80 -7.57 -5.60
CA HIS A 127 -11.06 -6.91 -5.24
C HIS A 127 -12.23 -7.90 -5.08
N LEU A 128 -12.29 -8.89 -5.95
CA LEU A 128 -13.35 -9.89 -5.96
C LEU A 128 -12.75 -11.28 -5.78
N LEU A 129 -13.29 -12.06 -4.83
CA LEU A 129 -12.86 -13.43 -4.56
C LEU A 129 -13.60 -14.46 -5.42
N GLN A 130 -14.74 -14.08 -5.99
CA GLN A 130 -15.58 -14.89 -6.87
C GLN A 130 -16.27 -13.98 -7.89
N PRO A 131 -16.87 -14.54 -8.96
CA PRO A 131 -17.67 -13.75 -9.89
C PRO A 131 -18.77 -12.97 -9.17
N GLY A 132 -18.82 -11.64 -9.40
CA GLY A 132 -19.77 -10.72 -8.81
C GLY A 132 -20.88 -10.33 -9.78
N ASN A 133 -21.54 -9.20 -9.53
CA ASN A 133 -22.39 -8.60 -10.54
C ASN A 133 -21.55 -7.87 -11.59
N ILE A 134 -22.15 -7.65 -12.76
CA ILE A 134 -21.44 -7.08 -13.92
C ILE A 134 -20.84 -5.70 -13.64
N ASP A 135 -21.49 -4.86 -12.84
CA ASP A 135 -21.00 -3.51 -12.55
C ASP A 135 -19.74 -3.56 -11.69
N MET A 136 -19.67 -4.49 -10.74
CA MET A 136 -18.47 -4.70 -9.90
C MET A 136 -17.30 -5.27 -10.72
N GLU A 137 -17.57 -6.20 -11.63
CA GLU A 137 -16.57 -6.77 -12.52
C GLU A 137 -16.03 -5.72 -13.50
N LEU A 138 -16.91 -4.88 -14.09
CA LEU A 138 -16.50 -3.76 -14.93
C LEU A 138 -15.69 -2.72 -14.15
N SER A 139 -16.10 -2.39 -12.92
CA SER A 139 -15.34 -1.49 -12.07
C SER A 139 -13.93 -2.05 -11.75
N SER A 140 -13.86 -3.33 -11.40
CA SER A 140 -12.57 -4.01 -11.14
C SER A 140 -11.67 -4.04 -12.38
N THR A 141 -12.24 -4.30 -13.57
CA THR A 141 -11.48 -4.24 -14.83
C THR A 141 -10.99 -2.83 -15.17
N ALA A 142 -11.77 -1.81 -14.88
CA ALA A 142 -11.40 -0.41 -15.16
C ALA A 142 -10.32 0.11 -14.21
N HIS A 143 -10.47 -0.14 -12.90
CA HIS A 143 -9.62 0.45 -11.87
C HIS A 143 -8.43 -0.45 -11.46
N GLY A 144 -8.49 -1.75 -11.72
CA GLY A 144 -7.50 -2.76 -11.34
C GLY A 144 -8.13 -3.95 -10.64
N VAL A 145 -7.63 -5.15 -10.92
CA VAL A 145 -8.18 -6.40 -10.35
C VAL A 145 -7.72 -6.65 -8.92
N TYR A 146 -6.61 -6.02 -8.50
CA TYR A 146 -6.07 -6.10 -7.13
C TYR A 146 -6.35 -4.80 -6.39
N ASN A 147 -6.79 -4.92 -5.14
CA ASN A 147 -7.00 -3.77 -4.27
C ASN A 147 -5.68 -3.35 -3.61
N LEU A 148 -5.15 -2.20 -3.99
CA LEU A 148 -3.92 -1.64 -3.44
C LEU A 148 -4.13 -0.85 -2.13
N GLY A 149 -5.27 -1.06 -1.48
CA GLY A 149 -5.43 -0.83 -0.05
C GLY A 149 -4.57 -1.77 0.80
N PHE A 150 -4.09 -2.87 0.17
CA PHE A 150 -3.18 -3.85 0.76
C PHE A 150 -2.10 -4.25 -0.25
N LEU A 151 -0.84 -4.23 0.20
CA LEU A 151 0.29 -4.84 -0.50
C LEU A 151 1.31 -5.31 0.53
N ALA A 152 1.73 -6.57 0.44
CA ALA A 152 2.77 -7.08 1.30
C ALA A 152 3.92 -7.69 0.51
N VAL A 153 5.17 -7.45 0.98
CA VAL A 153 6.38 -7.99 0.38
C VAL A 153 7.36 -8.44 1.45
N ASN A 154 8.21 -9.41 1.10
CA ASN A 154 9.35 -9.77 1.92
C ASN A 154 10.65 -9.10 1.41
N ARG A 155 11.79 -9.40 2.03
CA ARG A 155 13.11 -8.85 1.66
C ARG A 155 13.84 -9.69 0.60
N SER A 156 13.16 -10.41 -0.27
CA SER A 156 13.83 -11.18 -1.34
C SER A 156 14.24 -10.29 -2.51
N ASP A 157 15.21 -10.77 -3.30
CA ASP A 157 15.62 -10.09 -4.54
C ASP A 157 14.44 -9.92 -5.50
N GLU A 158 13.53 -10.88 -5.53
CA GLU A 158 12.32 -10.83 -6.37
C GLU A 158 11.37 -9.71 -5.93
N ALA A 159 11.15 -9.57 -4.62
CA ALA A 159 10.34 -8.47 -4.08
C ALA A 159 10.99 -7.11 -4.35
N ILE A 160 12.32 -7.01 -4.20
CA ILE A 160 13.07 -5.79 -4.49
C ILE A 160 12.97 -5.44 -5.98
N ARG A 161 13.09 -6.44 -6.88
CA ARG A 161 12.90 -6.27 -8.33
C ARG A 161 11.51 -5.73 -8.67
N PHE A 162 10.47 -6.29 -8.05
CA PHE A 162 9.09 -5.81 -8.18
C PHE A 162 8.93 -4.37 -7.70
N ILE A 163 9.39 -4.05 -6.49
CA ILE A 163 9.27 -2.70 -5.92
C ILE A 163 9.99 -1.66 -6.79
N ASN A 164 11.17 -1.97 -7.32
CA ASN A 164 11.88 -1.08 -8.23
C ASN A 164 11.07 -0.83 -9.51
N TRP A 165 10.55 -1.90 -10.13
CA TRP A 165 9.69 -1.77 -11.31
C TRP A 165 8.45 -0.91 -11.02
N TRP A 166 7.77 -1.17 -9.91
CA TRP A 166 6.56 -0.44 -9.56
C TRP A 166 6.83 1.03 -9.23
N ALA A 167 7.88 1.32 -8.46
CA ALA A 167 8.30 2.68 -8.17
C ALA A 167 8.57 3.49 -9.45
N ASP A 168 9.23 2.89 -10.46
CA ASP A 168 9.47 3.52 -11.77
C ASP A 168 8.17 3.82 -12.52
N ARG A 169 7.17 2.91 -12.44
CA ARG A 169 5.84 3.15 -13.07
C ARG A 169 5.10 4.27 -12.38
N LEU A 170 5.11 4.31 -11.05
CA LEU A 170 4.49 5.38 -10.27
C LEU A 170 5.17 6.74 -10.53
N TYR A 171 6.50 6.75 -10.62
CA TYR A 171 7.24 7.98 -10.96
C TYR A 171 6.78 8.60 -12.28
N LEU A 172 6.54 7.78 -13.28
CA LEU A 172 6.20 8.22 -14.63
C LEU A 172 4.70 8.46 -14.82
N PHE A 173 3.84 7.59 -14.27
CA PHE A 173 2.45 7.48 -14.69
C PHE A 173 1.49 7.13 -13.55
N CYS A 174 1.62 7.75 -12.39
CA CYS A 174 0.65 7.62 -11.30
C CYS A 174 -0.46 8.68 -11.45
N TYR A 175 -1.38 8.44 -12.38
CA TYR A 175 -2.50 9.32 -12.68
C TYR A 175 -3.83 8.59 -12.62
N ASP A 176 -4.89 9.30 -12.30
CA ASP A 176 -6.27 8.86 -12.52
C ASP A 176 -6.66 9.18 -13.97
N ASP A 177 -6.37 8.24 -14.87
CA ASP A 177 -6.61 8.38 -16.32
C ASP A 177 -7.10 7.05 -16.92
N ILE A 178 -8.32 6.68 -16.51
CA ILE A 178 -8.97 5.42 -16.94
C ILE A 178 -9.08 5.35 -18.47
N ALA A 179 -9.26 6.49 -19.16
CA ALA A 179 -9.35 6.53 -20.62
C ALA A 179 -8.08 6.03 -21.31
N ARG A 180 -6.91 6.17 -20.65
CA ARG A 180 -5.62 5.61 -21.10
C ARG A 180 -5.25 4.29 -20.43
N GLY A 181 -6.16 3.69 -19.67
CA GLY A 181 -5.90 2.43 -18.98
C GLY A 181 -4.99 2.58 -17.75
N ILE A 182 -4.96 3.77 -17.14
CA ILE A 182 -4.15 4.08 -15.95
C ILE A 182 -5.10 4.44 -14.82
N PHE A 183 -4.88 3.85 -13.64
CA PHE A 183 -5.55 4.27 -12.42
C PHE A 183 -4.57 4.23 -11.26
N THR A 184 -4.06 5.41 -10.92
CA THR A 184 -3.09 5.67 -9.84
C THR A 184 -1.97 4.63 -9.76
N ASP A 185 -1.74 4.07 -8.59
CA ASP A 185 -0.76 3.03 -8.31
C ASP A 185 -1.28 1.62 -8.61
N GLN A 186 -2.59 1.44 -8.58
CA GLN A 186 -3.29 0.16 -8.55
C GLN A 186 -3.29 -0.55 -9.91
N LYS A 187 -3.63 0.15 -11.00
CA LYS A 187 -3.78 -0.48 -12.33
C LYS A 187 -2.49 -1.12 -12.87
N TRP A 188 -1.34 -0.60 -12.46
CA TRP A 188 -0.04 -1.19 -12.81
C TRP A 188 0.13 -2.60 -12.28
N ILE A 189 -0.47 -2.91 -11.12
CA ILE A 189 -0.32 -4.18 -10.45
C ILE A 189 -1.01 -5.35 -11.18
N ASP A 190 -1.97 -5.06 -12.07
CA ASP A 190 -2.55 -6.09 -12.96
C ASP A 190 -1.49 -6.82 -13.79
N LEU A 191 -0.36 -6.19 -14.07
CA LEU A 191 0.76 -6.78 -14.79
C LEU A 191 1.73 -7.56 -13.89
N ALA A 192 1.67 -7.36 -12.58
CA ALA A 192 2.65 -7.95 -11.67
C ALA A 192 2.72 -9.49 -11.75
N PRO A 193 1.59 -10.23 -11.79
CA PRO A 193 1.65 -11.69 -11.91
C PRO A 193 2.22 -12.21 -13.23
N CYS A 194 2.30 -11.35 -14.26
CA CYS A 194 2.95 -11.71 -15.54
C CYS A 194 4.48 -11.61 -15.47
N PHE A 195 5.03 -10.83 -14.53
CA PHE A 195 6.45 -10.47 -14.49
C PHE A 195 7.19 -11.00 -13.26
N PHE A 196 6.45 -11.29 -12.18
CA PHE A 196 6.98 -11.58 -10.86
C PHE A 196 6.28 -12.77 -10.21
N ASP A 197 6.94 -13.41 -9.24
CA ASP A 197 6.34 -14.45 -8.39
C ASP A 197 5.41 -13.79 -7.36
N VAL A 198 4.12 -13.83 -7.63
CA VAL A 198 3.08 -13.19 -6.83
C VAL A 198 2.15 -14.23 -6.25
N GLU A 199 1.91 -14.17 -4.95
CA GLU A 199 0.80 -14.88 -4.30
C GLU A 199 -0.48 -14.04 -4.38
N ILE A 200 -1.52 -14.58 -5.00
CA ILE A 200 -2.86 -14.00 -5.02
C ILE A 200 -3.61 -14.53 -3.81
N PHE A 201 -3.64 -13.75 -2.75
CA PHE A 201 -4.17 -14.14 -1.46
C PHE A 201 -5.69 -13.99 -1.40
N LYS A 202 -6.39 -15.07 -1.73
CA LYS A 202 -7.86 -15.15 -1.72
C LYS A 202 -8.40 -15.47 -0.33
N HIS A 203 -8.18 -14.55 0.63
CA HIS A 203 -8.61 -14.72 2.00
C HIS A 203 -9.67 -13.70 2.38
N ARG A 204 -10.84 -14.15 2.87
CA ARG A 204 -11.99 -13.27 3.18
C ARG A 204 -11.74 -12.25 4.29
N GLY A 205 -10.74 -12.42 5.12
CA GLY A 205 -10.41 -11.54 6.24
C GLY A 205 -9.34 -10.49 5.92
N TYR A 206 -8.75 -10.51 4.71
CA TYR A 206 -7.74 -9.52 4.31
C TYR A 206 -8.31 -8.58 3.25
N ASP A 207 -8.02 -7.30 3.40
CA ASP A 207 -8.45 -6.23 2.50
C ASP A 207 -9.97 -6.23 2.22
N PHE A 208 -10.73 -6.53 3.28
CA PHE A 208 -12.18 -6.60 3.24
C PHE A 208 -12.79 -5.21 3.06
N ALA A 209 -13.66 -5.08 2.08
CA ALA A 209 -14.33 -3.82 1.76
C ALA A 209 -15.83 -4.04 1.47
N THR A 210 -16.55 -2.97 1.14
CA THR A 210 -18.01 -3.03 0.92
C THR A 210 -18.42 -3.99 -0.20
N TRP A 211 -17.60 -4.13 -1.23
CA TRP A 211 -17.86 -5.11 -2.32
C TRP A 211 -17.66 -6.55 -1.87
N SER A 212 -16.85 -6.80 -0.84
CA SER A 212 -16.62 -8.14 -0.27
C SER A 212 -17.83 -8.64 0.55
N LEU A 213 -18.80 -7.79 0.87
CA LEU A 213 -20.00 -8.19 1.62
C LEU A 213 -20.82 -9.27 0.88
N LEU A 214 -20.75 -9.33 -0.44
CA LEU A 214 -21.38 -10.37 -1.25
C LEU A 214 -20.76 -11.75 -1.05
N ASP A 215 -19.51 -11.81 -0.57
CA ASP A 215 -18.77 -13.06 -0.31
C ASP A 215 -19.10 -13.66 1.06
N CYS A 216 -19.90 -12.97 1.88
CA CYS A 216 -20.24 -13.35 3.25
C CYS A 216 -21.59 -14.11 3.36
N GLY A 217 -22.25 -14.43 2.23
CA GLY A 217 -23.53 -15.15 2.14
C GLY A 217 -23.40 -16.67 2.19
#